data_0065faff77a0439df7ff84ff6c87903b
#
_entry.id   0065faff77a0439df7ff84ff6c87903b
#
_cell.length_a   1.000
_cell.length_b   1.000
_cell.length_c   1.000
_cell.angle_alpha   90.00
_cell.angle_beta   90.00
_cell.angle_gamma   90.00
#
_symmetry.space_group_name_H-M   'P 1'
#
loop_
_entity.id
_entity.type
_entity.pdbx_description
1 polymer ?
#
loop_
_entity_poly.entity_id
_entity_poly.type
_entity_poly.pdbx_seq_one_letter_code
_entity_poly.pdbx_strand_id
1 'polypeptide(L)'
;MRSPDSFIVKPKNSSRYDNKRKADDVEFIVSSSQEDHRFSNRYAIVQSVPLSYSGPIQAGDTLLVHHNVFKYYYDMYGAQKSGRSYFKEDLFFVTDDQFFLYKKDDRWKAHGKYCFVEPVEEKESWIGKFSKEEPLIGRLKYGNEELLALGVNEGDEVSFLPDSEYEFTVDGEKLYRMFTDNITLVL
;
A
#
# COMPACT_ATOMS: atom_id res chain seq x y z
N MET A 1 18.27 10.09 -15.10
CA MET A 1 18.47 8.63 -15.11
C MET A 1 17.10 8.00 -15.21
N ARG A 2 16.86 7.08 -16.15
CA ARG A 2 15.56 6.42 -16.37
C ARG A 2 15.78 4.93 -16.62
N SER A 3 14.90 4.09 -16.10
CA SER A 3 14.87 2.66 -16.39
C SER A 3 14.00 2.39 -17.61
N PRO A 4 14.21 1.30 -18.36
CA PRO A 4 13.32 0.90 -19.45
C PRO A 4 11.89 0.63 -18.99
N ASP A 5 11.69 -0.10 -17.88
CA ASP A 5 10.42 -0.70 -17.44
C ASP A 5 10.10 -0.56 -15.94
N SER A 6 10.98 0.09 -15.15
CA SER A 6 10.78 0.23 -13.70
C SER A 6 10.78 1.70 -13.29
N PHE A 7 9.92 2.05 -12.36
CA PHE A 7 9.97 3.33 -11.66
C PHE A 7 11.22 3.38 -10.79
N ILE A 8 11.86 4.54 -10.72
CA ILE A 8 12.92 4.81 -9.75
C ILE A 8 12.32 5.65 -8.64
N VAL A 9 12.38 5.16 -7.41
CA VAL A 9 11.71 5.77 -6.26
C VAL A 9 12.67 5.95 -5.08
N LYS A 10 12.28 6.81 -4.14
CA LYS A 10 12.88 6.93 -2.81
C LYS A 10 11.83 6.64 -1.74
N PRO A 11 12.21 6.08 -0.58
CA PRO A 11 11.29 5.98 0.55
C PRO A 11 10.90 7.38 1.03
N LYS A 12 9.63 7.58 1.32
CA LYS A 12 9.13 8.82 1.94
C LYS A 12 9.83 9.03 3.28
N ASN A 13 10.19 10.28 3.59
CA ASN A 13 10.93 10.67 4.78
C ASN A 13 12.33 10.04 4.90
N SER A 14 12.92 9.58 3.79
CA SER A 14 14.26 8.95 3.74
C SER A 14 14.43 7.81 4.74
N SER A 15 13.34 7.14 5.13
CA SER A 15 13.35 6.01 6.06
C SER A 15 12.74 4.77 5.40
N ARG A 16 13.43 3.64 5.50
CA ARG A 16 12.98 2.34 4.98
C ARG A 16 11.98 1.66 5.91
N TYR A 17 11.95 2.06 7.20
CA TYR A 17 11.07 1.51 8.24
C TYR A 17 10.49 2.64 9.08
N ASP A 18 9.23 2.49 9.45
CA ASP A 18 8.49 3.40 10.34
C ASP A 18 8.36 2.76 11.74
N ASN A 19 9.49 2.36 12.31
CA ASN A 19 9.56 1.70 13.61
C ASN A 19 9.99 2.64 14.75
N LYS A 20 10.03 3.94 14.49
CA LYS A 20 10.41 4.95 15.46
C LYS A 20 9.19 5.76 15.89
N ARG A 21 9.05 5.98 17.18
CA ARG A 21 8.05 6.87 17.77
C ARG A 21 8.75 7.95 18.58
N LYS A 22 8.25 9.17 18.54
CA LYS A 22 8.69 10.26 19.39
C LYS A 22 7.68 10.44 20.52
N ALA A 23 8.18 10.46 21.76
CA ALA A 23 7.45 10.95 22.91
C ALA A 23 8.29 12.07 23.53
N ASP A 24 7.79 13.29 23.49
CA ASP A 24 8.51 14.52 23.78
C ASP A 24 9.79 14.64 22.94
N ASP A 25 10.97 14.81 23.55
CA ASP A 25 12.25 14.92 22.86
C ASP A 25 13.00 13.58 22.72
N VAL A 26 12.39 12.46 23.14
CA VAL A 26 13.01 11.13 23.10
C VAL A 26 12.45 10.29 21.97
N GLU A 27 13.34 9.76 21.12
CA GLU A 27 13.00 8.84 20.04
C GLU A 27 13.10 7.39 20.55
N PHE A 28 12.00 6.64 20.45
CA PHE A 28 11.93 5.23 20.83
C PHE A 28 11.83 4.34 19.61
N ILE A 29 12.57 3.24 19.61
CA ILE A 29 12.39 2.16 18.63
C ILE A 29 11.29 1.24 19.17
N VAL A 30 10.15 1.22 18.48
CA VAL A 30 8.97 0.43 18.88
C VAL A 30 9.17 -1.06 18.62
N SER A 31 9.97 -1.40 17.59
CA SER A 31 10.31 -2.78 17.25
C SER A 31 11.73 -2.85 16.70
N SER A 32 12.52 -3.76 17.24
CA SER A 32 13.84 -4.10 16.69
C SER A 32 13.76 -5.15 15.55
N SER A 33 12.60 -5.76 15.34
CA SER A 33 12.40 -6.74 14.28
C SER A 33 12.26 -6.04 12.92
N GLN A 34 13.33 -6.04 12.17
CA GLN A 34 13.38 -5.50 10.81
C GLN A 34 12.71 -6.43 9.79
N GLU A 35 12.31 -7.62 10.22
CA GLU A 35 11.57 -8.58 9.39
C GLU A 35 10.06 -8.35 9.46
N ASP A 36 9.59 -7.59 10.46
CA ASP A 36 8.16 -7.30 10.60
C ASP A 36 7.71 -6.32 9.51
N HIS A 37 6.98 -6.85 8.54
CA HIS A 37 6.46 -6.11 7.40
C HIS A 37 5.51 -4.97 7.79
N ARG A 38 4.94 -4.98 9.01
CA ARG A 38 4.04 -3.94 9.52
C ARG A 38 4.75 -2.61 9.73
N PHE A 39 6.06 -2.63 9.97
CA PHE A 39 6.88 -1.44 10.14
C PHE A 39 7.64 -1.04 8.87
N SER A 40 7.49 -1.78 7.80
CA SER A 40 8.08 -1.41 6.51
C SER A 40 7.40 -0.15 5.97
N ASN A 41 8.19 0.83 5.55
CA ASN A 41 7.65 2.00 4.86
C ASN A 41 6.96 1.55 3.57
N ARG A 42 5.73 1.99 3.38
CA ARG A 42 4.89 1.67 2.22
C ARG A 42 4.80 2.83 1.22
N TYR A 43 5.36 3.98 1.56
CA TYR A 43 5.25 5.19 0.76
C TYR A 43 6.56 5.46 0.02
N ALA A 44 6.48 5.50 -1.30
CA ALA A 44 7.59 5.75 -2.20
C ALA A 44 7.36 7.04 -2.98
N ILE A 45 8.37 7.90 -3.08
CA ILE A 45 8.33 9.11 -3.91
C ILE A 45 8.99 8.82 -5.25
N VAL A 46 8.25 8.98 -6.33
CA VAL A 46 8.75 8.79 -7.70
C VAL A 46 9.83 9.80 -8.01
N GLN A 47 11.01 9.32 -8.38
CA GLN A 47 12.12 10.14 -8.88
C GLN A 47 12.16 10.16 -10.40
N SER A 48 11.76 9.05 -11.02
CA SER A 48 11.77 8.90 -12.47
C SER A 48 10.79 7.80 -12.88
N VAL A 49 10.03 8.07 -13.93
CA VAL A 49 9.13 7.10 -14.56
C VAL A 49 9.89 6.27 -15.60
N PRO A 50 9.44 5.01 -15.87
CA PRO A 50 10.03 4.19 -16.92
C PRO A 50 9.97 4.84 -18.31
N LEU A 51 10.83 4.40 -19.21
CA LEU A 51 10.79 4.84 -20.60
C LEU A 51 9.52 4.34 -21.32
N SER A 52 9.06 3.13 -20.98
CA SER A 52 7.86 2.49 -21.53
C SER A 52 6.55 3.05 -20.97
N TYR A 53 6.61 3.85 -19.90
CA TYR A 53 5.40 4.30 -19.19
C TYR A 53 4.72 5.47 -19.88
N SER A 54 3.43 5.33 -20.16
CA SER A 54 2.57 6.36 -20.77
C SER A 54 1.39 6.77 -19.87
N GLY A 55 1.35 6.28 -18.63
CA GLY A 55 0.26 6.56 -17.70
C GLY A 55 0.36 7.93 -16.98
N PRO A 56 -0.52 8.17 -16.02
CA PRO A 56 -0.67 9.48 -15.35
C PRO A 56 0.38 9.80 -14.31
N ILE A 57 1.18 8.82 -13.85
CA ILE A 57 2.17 9.00 -12.77
C ILE A 57 3.36 9.80 -13.27
N GLN A 58 3.84 10.72 -12.44
CA GLN A 58 4.96 11.62 -12.74
C GLN A 58 6.00 11.62 -11.61
N ALA A 59 7.17 12.19 -11.88
CA ALA A 59 8.16 12.44 -10.84
C ALA A 59 7.57 13.38 -9.77
N GLY A 60 7.76 13.02 -8.51
CA GLY A 60 7.18 13.72 -7.36
C GLY A 60 5.92 13.06 -6.79
N ASP A 61 5.20 12.26 -7.56
CA ASP A 61 4.03 11.53 -7.08
C ASP A 61 4.43 10.50 -6.01
N THR A 62 3.48 10.16 -5.16
CA THR A 62 3.66 9.14 -4.11
C THR A 62 3.01 7.83 -4.54
N LEU A 63 3.73 6.72 -4.39
CA LEU A 63 3.20 5.36 -4.59
C LEU A 63 3.02 4.67 -3.26
N LEU A 64 1.97 3.86 -3.13
CA LEU A 64 1.81 2.87 -2.07
C LEU A 64 2.37 1.54 -2.57
N VAL A 65 3.52 1.13 -2.01
CA VAL A 65 4.31 0.01 -2.52
C VAL A 65 4.21 -1.24 -1.65
N HIS A 66 4.60 -2.36 -2.22
CA HIS A 66 4.75 -3.62 -1.50
C HIS A 66 5.85 -3.51 -0.42
N HIS A 67 5.64 -4.18 0.73
CA HIS A 67 6.56 -4.14 1.88
C HIS A 67 8.00 -4.58 1.56
N ASN A 68 8.18 -5.38 0.52
CA ASN A 68 9.51 -5.87 0.13
C ASN A 68 10.35 -4.84 -0.63
N VAL A 69 9.77 -3.73 -1.11
CA VAL A 69 10.50 -2.74 -1.91
C VAL A 69 11.67 -2.16 -1.13
N PHE A 70 11.44 -1.76 0.12
CA PHE A 70 12.48 -1.16 0.97
C PHE A 70 13.14 -2.14 1.93
N LYS A 71 12.77 -3.43 1.87
CA LYS A 71 13.27 -4.44 2.79
C LYS A 71 14.79 -4.60 2.69
N TYR A 72 15.43 -4.77 3.84
CA TYR A 72 16.79 -5.29 3.96
C TYR A 72 16.80 -6.49 4.90
N TYR A 73 17.87 -7.26 4.84
CA TYR A 73 18.08 -8.44 5.66
C TYR A 73 19.55 -8.54 6.06
N TYR A 74 19.84 -9.37 7.02
CA TYR A 74 21.21 -9.71 7.37
C TYR A 74 21.59 -11.07 6.80
N ASP A 75 22.76 -11.14 6.20
CA ASP A 75 23.30 -12.43 5.75
C ASP A 75 23.83 -13.27 6.93
N MET A 76 24.29 -14.47 6.63
CA MET A 76 24.83 -15.40 7.65
C MET A 76 26.06 -14.86 8.40
N TYR A 77 26.70 -13.81 7.91
CA TYR A 77 27.83 -13.16 8.54
C TYR A 77 27.44 -11.88 9.32
N GLY A 78 26.15 -11.59 9.41
CA GLY A 78 25.62 -10.40 10.06
C GLY A 78 25.75 -9.10 9.24
N ALA A 79 26.16 -9.20 7.97
CA ALA A 79 26.24 -8.03 7.09
C ALA A 79 24.87 -7.67 6.53
N GLN A 80 24.53 -6.37 6.60
CA GLN A 80 23.27 -5.87 6.07
C GLN A 80 23.26 -5.92 4.53
N LYS A 81 22.23 -6.52 3.97
CA LYS A 81 21.97 -6.63 2.52
C LYS A 81 20.63 -6.01 2.20
N SER A 82 20.56 -5.33 1.07
CA SER A 82 19.31 -4.80 0.55
C SER A 82 18.58 -5.81 -0.34
N GLY A 83 17.25 -5.70 -0.40
CA GLY A 83 16.40 -6.52 -1.26
C GLY A 83 16.64 -6.26 -2.76
N ARG A 84 15.94 -7.00 -3.60
CA ARG A 84 16.09 -6.97 -5.07
C ARG A 84 15.76 -5.62 -5.70
N SER A 85 14.90 -4.84 -5.06
CA SER A 85 14.49 -3.51 -5.53
C SER A 85 15.58 -2.45 -5.34
N TYR A 86 16.59 -2.69 -4.50
CA TYR A 86 17.63 -1.72 -4.21
C TYR A 86 18.53 -1.47 -5.42
N PHE A 87 18.79 -0.20 -5.72
CA PHE A 87 19.72 0.20 -6.77
C PHE A 87 21.00 0.77 -6.18
N LYS A 88 20.96 1.93 -5.56
CA LYS A 88 22.09 2.58 -4.90
C LYS A 88 21.59 3.69 -3.97
N GLU A 89 22.34 4.02 -2.94
CA GLU A 89 21.97 5.06 -1.97
C GLU A 89 20.55 4.82 -1.43
N ASP A 90 19.62 5.77 -1.64
CA ASP A 90 18.21 5.66 -1.30
C ASP A 90 17.31 5.41 -2.51
N LEU A 91 17.87 4.91 -3.63
CA LEU A 91 17.13 4.65 -4.85
C LEU A 91 16.75 3.20 -4.98
N PHE A 92 15.51 2.97 -5.37
CA PHE A 92 14.92 1.65 -5.53
C PHE A 92 14.17 1.56 -6.86
N PHE A 93 14.18 0.37 -7.44
CA PHE A 93 13.34 0.03 -8.59
C PHE A 93 12.00 -0.50 -8.10
N VAL A 94 10.92 -0.05 -8.73
CA VAL A 94 9.55 -0.53 -8.51
C VAL A 94 8.96 -0.88 -9.86
N THR A 95 8.58 -2.14 -10.01
CA THR A 95 7.84 -2.65 -11.17
C THR A 95 6.35 -2.42 -11.01
N ASP A 96 5.60 -2.58 -12.08
CA ASP A 96 4.17 -2.30 -12.15
C ASP A 96 3.32 -3.14 -11.17
N ASP A 97 3.79 -4.34 -10.83
CA ASP A 97 3.18 -5.25 -9.86
C ASP A 97 3.56 -4.99 -8.40
N GLN A 98 4.46 -4.05 -8.14
CA GLN A 98 4.98 -3.77 -6.80
C GLN A 98 4.37 -2.54 -6.13
N PHE A 99 3.42 -1.86 -6.77
CA PHE A 99 2.66 -0.79 -6.13
C PHE A 99 1.16 -0.93 -6.43
N PHE A 100 0.34 -0.35 -5.59
CA PHE A 100 -1.10 -0.62 -5.54
C PHE A 100 -1.95 0.63 -5.66
N LEU A 101 -1.45 1.76 -5.14
CA LEU A 101 -2.04 3.08 -5.26
C LEU A 101 -0.97 4.08 -5.68
N TYR A 102 -1.40 5.13 -6.34
CA TYR A 102 -0.60 6.34 -6.55
C TYR A 102 -1.38 7.58 -6.13
N LYS A 103 -0.68 8.55 -5.56
CA LYS A 103 -1.26 9.82 -5.10
C LYS A 103 -0.93 10.90 -6.10
N LYS A 104 -1.97 11.47 -6.70
CA LYS A 104 -1.88 12.59 -7.65
C LYS A 104 -2.85 13.67 -7.24
N ASP A 105 -2.43 14.94 -7.27
CA ASP A 105 -3.25 16.09 -6.87
C ASP A 105 -3.91 15.87 -5.49
N ASP A 106 -3.13 15.31 -4.56
CA ASP A 106 -3.51 14.93 -3.19
C ASP A 106 -4.64 13.88 -3.08
N ARG A 107 -4.95 13.17 -4.15
CA ARG A 107 -5.94 12.08 -4.18
C ARG A 107 -5.28 10.75 -4.51
N TRP A 108 -5.60 9.73 -3.74
CA TRP A 108 -5.22 8.36 -4.04
C TRP A 108 -6.06 7.80 -5.18
N LYS A 109 -5.41 7.04 -6.05
CA LYS A 109 -6.03 6.30 -7.16
C LYS A 109 -5.49 4.89 -7.17
N ALA A 110 -6.37 3.93 -7.40
CA ALA A 110 -5.98 2.53 -7.53
C ALA A 110 -5.21 2.30 -8.84
N HIS A 111 -4.24 1.38 -8.78
CA HIS A 111 -3.40 1.01 -9.91
C HIS A 111 -3.77 -0.38 -10.44
N GLY A 112 -3.83 -0.50 -11.76
CA GLY A 112 -4.09 -1.76 -12.44
C GLY A 112 -5.42 -2.40 -11.98
N LYS A 113 -5.35 -3.68 -11.61
CA LYS A 113 -6.51 -4.46 -11.13
C LYS A 113 -6.75 -4.37 -9.62
N TYR A 114 -5.99 -3.56 -8.92
CA TYR A 114 -6.17 -3.41 -7.49
C TYR A 114 -7.33 -2.49 -7.16
N CYS A 115 -8.02 -2.79 -6.06
CA CYS A 115 -8.98 -1.91 -5.42
C CYS A 115 -8.81 -1.95 -3.90
N PHE A 116 -9.35 -0.96 -3.22
CA PHE A 116 -9.25 -0.84 -1.77
C PHE A 116 -10.63 -0.63 -1.18
N VAL A 117 -10.93 -1.43 -0.16
CA VAL A 117 -12.21 -1.48 0.51
C VAL A 117 -12.02 -1.10 1.97
N GLU A 118 -12.84 -0.19 2.46
CA GLU A 118 -12.93 0.18 3.86
C GLU A 118 -13.82 -0.83 4.59
N PRO A 119 -13.37 -1.41 5.74
CA PRO A 119 -14.23 -2.29 6.53
C PRO A 119 -15.46 -1.55 7.04
N VAL A 120 -16.61 -2.21 7.03
CA VAL A 120 -17.85 -1.69 7.59
C VAL A 120 -18.06 -2.35 8.96
N GLU A 121 -18.47 -1.55 9.95
CA GLU A 121 -18.81 -2.05 11.27
C GLU A 121 -20.18 -2.75 11.26
N GLU A 122 -20.26 -3.88 11.95
CA GLU A 122 -21.50 -4.64 12.11
C GLU A 122 -22.58 -3.76 12.76
N LYS A 123 -23.72 -3.61 12.11
CA LYS A 123 -24.86 -2.85 12.62
C LYS A 123 -25.50 -3.68 13.76
N GLU A 124 -25.20 -3.30 15.01
CA GLU A 124 -25.78 -3.82 16.25
C GLU A 124 -25.36 -5.25 16.65
N SER A 125 -24.35 -5.33 17.50
CA SER A 125 -24.21 -6.44 18.42
C SER A 125 -24.85 -6.09 19.77
N TRP A 126 -25.96 -6.74 20.13
CA TRP A 126 -26.63 -6.59 21.43
C TRP A 126 -25.79 -7.11 22.60
N ILE A 127 -24.68 -7.76 22.32
CA ILE A 127 -23.80 -8.41 23.32
C ILE A 127 -22.36 -7.99 23.09
N GLY A 128 -21.96 -6.90 23.73
CA GLY A 128 -20.55 -6.55 23.93
C GLY A 128 -20.02 -5.38 23.09
N LYS A 129 -19.31 -4.48 23.73
CA LYS A 129 -18.68 -3.24 23.20
C LYS A 129 -17.47 -3.49 22.29
N PHE A 130 -17.43 -4.54 21.51
CA PHE A 130 -16.41 -4.74 20.50
C PHE A 130 -17.08 -4.55 19.13
N SER A 131 -16.78 -3.44 18.50
CA SER A 131 -17.06 -3.21 17.09
C SER A 131 -16.43 -4.34 16.30
N LYS A 132 -17.25 -5.26 15.78
CA LYS A 132 -16.80 -6.28 14.85
C LYS A 132 -17.04 -5.75 13.44
N GLU A 133 -16.07 -6.00 12.58
CA GLU A 133 -16.23 -5.75 11.17
C GLU A 133 -17.22 -6.75 10.60
N GLU A 134 -18.11 -6.28 9.70
CA GLU A 134 -19.02 -7.15 9.00
C GLU A 134 -18.23 -8.06 8.06
N PRO A 135 -18.34 -9.39 8.20
CA PRO A 135 -17.51 -10.30 7.44
C PRO A 135 -17.84 -10.22 5.94
N LEU A 136 -16.82 -10.14 5.10
CA LEU A 136 -16.90 -10.15 3.64
C LEU A 136 -17.70 -8.99 3.03
N ILE A 137 -17.95 -7.93 3.80
CA ILE A 137 -18.62 -6.71 3.35
C ILE A 137 -17.74 -5.51 3.68
N GLY A 138 -17.71 -4.55 2.77
CA GLY A 138 -17.00 -3.30 2.96
C GLY A 138 -17.47 -2.24 1.99
N ARG A 139 -16.92 -1.05 2.13
CA ARG A 139 -17.22 0.08 1.24
C ARG A 139 -16.05 0.33 0.30
N LEU A 140 -16.31 0.39 -1.00
CA LEU A 140 -15.26 0.67 -1.98
C LEU A 140 -14.70 2.07 -1.74
N LYS A 141 -13.42 2.15 -1.32
CA LYS A 141 -12.74 3.43 -1.03
C LYS A 141 -11.99 3.95 -2.25
N TYR A 142 -11.20 3.07 -2.89
CA TYR A 142 -10.45 3.39 -4.12
C TYR A 142 -10.74 2.31 -5.15
N GLY A 143 -11.59 2.65 -6.11
CA GLY A 143 -11.91 1.82 -7.26
C GLY A 143 -10.89 1.99 -8.39
N ASN A 144 -10.86 1.04 -9.30
CA ASN A 144 -10.09 1.11 -10.53
C ASN A 144 -10.99 1.31 -11.76
N GLU A 145 -10.37 1.50 -12.92
CA GLU A 145 -11.11 1.75 -14.17
C GLU A 145 -12.03 0.60 -14.56
N GLU A 146 -11.66 -0.64 -14.23
CA GLU A 146 -12.46 -1.84 -14.52
C GLU A 146 -13.75 -1.87 -13.70
N LEU A 147 -13.68 -1.61 -12.39
CA LEU A 147 -14.85 -1.49 -11.51
C LEU A 147 -15.76 -0.35 -11.93
N LEU A 148 -15.17 0.80 -12.27
CA LEU A 148 -15.94 1.96 -12.75
C LEU A 148 -16.67 1.65 -14.07
N ALA A 149 -16.03 0.93 -14.99
CA ALA A 149 -16.65 0.50 -16.24
C ALA A 149 -17.82 -0.49 -16.02
N LEU A 150 -17.78 -1.26 -14.94
CA LEU A 150 -18.89 -2.13 -14.50
C LEU A 150 -19.99 -1.38 -13.75
N GLY A 151 -19.82 -0.07 -13.50
CA GLY A 151 -20.77 0.76 -12.76
C GLY A 151 -20.61 0.72 -11.25
N VAL A 152 -19.52 0.15 -10.73
CA VAL A 152 -19.21 0.13 -9.29
C VAL A 152 -18.40 1.36 -8.94
N ASN A 153 -18.93 2.21 -8.06
CA ASN A 153 -18.38 3.51 -7.73
C ASN A 153 -17.75 3.53 -6.32
N GLU A 154 -16.86 4.47 -6.10
CA GLU A 154 -16.37 4.74 -4.75
C GLU A 154 -17.54 5.13 -3.84
N GLY A 155 -17.59 4.51 -2.66
CA GLY A 155 -18.67 4.66 -1.70
C GLY A 155 -19.71 3.54 -1.74
N ASP A 156 -19.78 2.73 -2.80
CA ASP A 156 -20.69 1.60 -2.87
C ASP A 156 -20.30 0.53 -1.84
N GLU A 157 -21.31 -0.10 -1.23
CA GLU A 157 -21.10 -1.28 -0.40
C GLU A 157 -20.94 -2.51 -1.31
N VAL A 158 -19.87 -3.26 -1.07
CA VAL A 158 -19.52 -4.43 -1.86
C VAL A 158 -19.26 -5.63 -0.98
N SER A 159 -19.53 -6.81 -1.51
CA SER A 159 -19.07 -8.04 -0.90
C SER A 159 -17.89 -8.61 -1.69
N PHE A 160 -17.04 -9.39 -1.02
CA PHE A 160 -15.83 -9.93 -1.59
C PHE A 160 -15.56 -11.38 -1.15
N LEU A 161 -14.67 -12.06 -1.86
CA LEU A 161 -14.32 -13.44 -1.58
C LEU A 161 -13.57 -13.58 -0.25
N PRO A 162 -13.79 -14.66 0.52
CA PRO A 162 -13.00 -14.96 1.72
C PRO A 162 -11.48 -15.02 1.41
N ASP A 163 -10.68 -14.62 2.37
CA ASP A 163 -9.21 -14.65 2.31
C ASP A 163 -8.60 -13.85 1.14
N SER A 164 -9.37 -12.93 0.55
CA SER A 164 -8.90 -12.04 -0.52
C SER A 164 -8.38 -10.69 0.00
N GLU A 165 -8.75 -10.34 1.23
CA GLU A 165 -8.38 -9.10 1.89
C GLU A 165 -6.93 -9.11 2.36
N TYR A 166 -6.18 -8.10 1.94
CA TYR A 166 -4.85 -7.83 2.46
C TYR A 166 -4.84 -6.46 3.14
N GLU A 167 -4.60 -6.47 4.46
CA GLU A 167 -4.67 -5.26 5.28
C GLU A 167 -3.59 -4.24 4.95
N PHE A 168 -3.99 -3.00 4.80
CA PHE A 168 -3.15 -1.82 4.66
C PHE A 168 -3.62 -0.71 5.60
N THR A 169 -2.68 0.10 6.07
CA THR A 169 -2.99 1.41 6.65
C THR A 169 -2.57 2.48 5.65
N VAL A 170 -3.53 3.27 5.17
CA VAL A 170 -3.30 4.34 4.20
C VAL A 170 -3.75 5.66 4.84
N ASP A 171 -2.83 6.60 5.01
CA ASP A 171 -3.06 7.89 5.66
C ASP A 171 -3.77 7.77 7.04
N GLY A 172 -3.52 6.67 7.79
CA GLY A 172 -4.10 6.39 9.10
C GLY A 172 -5.40 5.60 9.08
N GLU A 173 -5.98 5.34 7.93
CA GLU A 173 -7.19 4.52 7.75
C GLU A 173 -6.83 3.06 7.46
N LYS A 174 -7.53 2.13 8.09
CA LYS A 174 -7.43 0.70 7.79
C LYS A 174 -8.22 0.40 6.53
N LEU A 175 -7.56 -0.21 5.55
CA LEU A 175 -8.16 -0.60 4.27
C LEU A 175 -7.76 -2.04 3.92
N TYR A 176 -8.58 -2.69 3.13
CA TYR A 176 -8.30 -3.99 2.53
C TYR A 176 -8.00 -3.82 1.05
N ARG A 177 -6.78 -4.19 0.64
CA ARG A 177 -6.42 -4.30 -0.76
C ARG A 177 -6.88 -5.65 -1.30
N MET A 178 -7.50 -5.65 -2.44
CA MET A 178 -7.89 -6.84 -3.19
C MET A 178 -7.83 -6.60 -4.70
N PHE A 179 -8.09 -7.62 -5.47
CA PHE A 179 -8.23 -7.49 -6.93
C PHE A 179 -9.70 -7.26 -7.30
N THR A 180 -9.96 -6.67 -8.47
CA THR A 180 -11.30 -6.54 -9.06
C THR A 180 -12.07 -7.85 -9.01
N ASP A 181 -11.41 -8.97 -9.41
CA ASP A 181 -12.03 -10.30 -9.49
C ASP A 181 -12.47 -10.86 -8.11
N ASN A 182 -12.02 -10.26 -7.02
CA ASN A 182 -12.45 -10.65 -5.67
C ASN A 182 -13.76 -10.01 -5.25
N ILE A 183 -14.20 -8.94 -5.90
CA ILE A 183 -15.51 -8.33 -5.65
C ILE A 183 -16.60 -9.24 -6.23
N THR A 184 -17.56 -9.61 -5.41
CA THR A 184 -18.61 -10.59 -5.77
C THR A 184 -19.96 -9.97 -6.02
N LEU A 185 -20.33 -8.97 -5.22
CA LEU A 185 -21.63 -8.29 -5.31
C LEU A 185 -21.49 -6.80 -5.01
N VAL A 186 -22.36 -6.01 -5.57
CA VAL A 186 -22.65 -4.63 -5.16
C VAL A 186 -23.98 -4.68 -4.42
N LEU A 187 -24.05 -4.12 -3.21
CA LEU A 187 -25.17 -4.24 -2.28
C LEU A 187 -26.09 -3.01 -2.32
#